data_ecac727a416c876dc977d6d2d2080767
#
_entry.id   ecac727a416c876dc977d6d2d2080767
#
_cell.length_a   1.000
_cell.length_b   1.000
_cell.length_c   1.000
_cell.angle_alpha   90.00
_cell.angle_beta   90.00
_cell.angle_gamma   90.00
#
_symmetry.space_group_name_H-M   'P 1'
#
loop_
_entity.id
_entity.type
_entity.pdbx_description
1 polymer ?
#
loop_
_entity_poly.entity_id
_entity_poly.type
_entity_poly.pdbx_seq_one_letter_code
_entity_poly.pdbx_strand_id
1 'polypeptide(L)'
;MDHEIPEQTLDASFDIVARQDASDQALGALRSDIEEVKGRVERVSRHAGRPALDGSAAISPELKGFVDGYLRLGRTGELKSVTGLVAGDGGYAVPREIDAMIAAQLKTISPIRSVAQVVQTGTAGYRKLITNSTANSGWTSETGVRPETLTSKFNEIVPPMGELYSNPSASQAMLDDAGFDLEAWLADEIATEFARAEGAAFINGTGTNQPKGFLQVPTALTTDATRAFGTLQHTVTGNASGFDTAPEMKLIDLVHSLRAAHRQGAVFVMNTKTLAAVRKFKAADGTFLWQPGIYENAPARLLGYPVLEAEDMPDVAANALPIAFGNFRNGYIIAERKVTTILRDPYTNKPYVNFYATKRIGGQVLDSDAIKLLKISLYCAAGLASASPASRANFPEISTRSTP
;
A
#
# COMPACT_ATOMS: atom_id res chain seq x y z
N MET A 1 85.58 -43.44 -24.78
CA MET A 1 85.14 -42.62 -23.60
C MET A 1 83.71 -42.93 -23.42
N ASP A 2 83.46 -44.04 -22.70
CA ASP A 2 82.11 -44.43 -22.34
C ASP A 2 81.63 -43.58 -21.14
N HIS A 3 80.59 -42.83 -21.33
CA HIS A 3 80.05 -41.99 -20.32
C HIS A 3 78.99 -42.83 -19.56
N GLU A 4 79.42 -43.50 -18.49
CA GLU A 4 78.53 -44.14 -17.54
C GLU A 4 77.64 -43.07 -16.89
N ILE A 5 76.31 -43.14 -17.13
CA ILE A 5 75.28 -42.34 -16.44
C ILE A 5 75.17 -42.92 -15.03
N PRO A 6 75.34 -42.16 -13.95
CA PRO A 6 75.27 -42.67 -12.58
C PRO A 6 73.88 -43.24 -12.27
N GLU A 7 73.82 -44.44 -11.74
CA GLU A 7 72.62 -45.21 -11.37
C GLU A 7 71.64 -44.40 -10.48
N GLN A 8 72.13 -43.47 -9.70
CA GLN A 8 71.32 -42.60 -8.86
C GLN A 8 70.41 -41.64 -9.64
N THR A 9 70.68 -41.33 -10.90
CA THR A 9 69.77 -40.46 -11.74
C THR A 9 68.64 -41.26 -12.38
N LEU A 10 68.79 -42.55 -12.52
CA LEU A 10 67.78 -43.47 -13.02
C LEU A 10 66.66 -43.70 -11.96
N ASP A 11 67.08 -43.98 -10.70
CA ASP A 11 66.14 -44.17 -9.60
C ASP A 11 65.26 -42.90 -9.33
N ALA A 12 65.89 -41.72 -9.41
CA ALA A 12 65.12 -40.46 -9.25
C ALA A 12 64.07 -40.18 -10.37
N SER A 13 64.41 -40.64 -11.61
CA SER A 13 63.47 -40.51 -12.75
C SER A 13 62.29 -41.49 -12.65
N PHE A 14 62.51 -42.71 -12.18
CA PHE A 14 61.45 -43.69 -11.93
C PHE A 14 60.53 -43.25 -10.80
N ASP A 15 61.02 -42.60 -9.73
CA ASP A 15 60.28 -42.10 -8.64
C ASP A 15 59.37 -40.91 -9.07
N ILE A 16 59.86 -40.07 -9.99
CA ILE A 16 59.08 -38.97 -10.58
C ILE A 16 57.96 -39.51 -11.47
N VAL A 17 58.24 -40.50 -12.31
CA VAL A 17 57.23 -41.14 -13.17
C VAL A 17 56.14 -41.82 -12.31
N ALA A 18 56.52 -42.55 -11.27
CA ALA A 18 55.62 -43.22 -10.36
C ALA A 18 54.71 -42.22 -9.62
N ARG A 19 55.24 -41.04 -9.26
CA ARG A 19 54.43 -39.94 -8.68
C ARG A 19 53.47 -39.29 -9.70
N GLN A 20 53.93 -39.17 -10.96
CA GLN A 20 53.03 -38.67 -12.03
C GLN A 20 51.89 -39.64 -12.30
N ASP A 21 52.19 -40.96 -12.40
CA ASP A 21 51.20 -41.99 -12.61
C ASP A 21 50.16 -42.00 -11.44
N ALA A 22 50.61 -41.85 -10.18
CA ALA A 22 49.74 -41.74 -9.00
C ALA A 22 48.91 -40.51 -9.03
N SER A 23 49.45 -39.36 -9.48
CA SER A 23 48.70 -38.12 -9.61
C SER A 23 47.65 -38.20 -10.74
N ASP A 24 47.99 -38.83 -11.86
CA ASP A 24 47.03 -39.01 -12.98
C ASP A 24 45.91 -40.00 -12.62
N GLN A 25 46.21 -41.05 -11.84
CA GLN A 25 45.19 -41.93 -11.28
C GLN A 25 44.26 -41.18 -10.31
N ALA A 26 44.81 -40.34 -9.43
CA ALA A 26 44.02 -39.53 -8.51
C ALA A 26 43.13 -38.50 -9.25
N LEU A 27 43.66 -37.87 -10.30
CA LEU A 27 42.90 -36.98 -11.17
C LEU A 27 41.78 -37.71 -11.94
N GLY A 28 42.06 -38.95 -12.37
CA GLY A 28 41.05 -39.80 -13.01
C GLY A 28 39.89 -40.15 -12.06
N ALA A 29 40.24 -40.55 -10.82
CA ALA A 29 39.26 -40.83 -9.79
C ALA A 29 38.39 -39.57 -9.45
N LEU A 30 39.05 -38.41 -9.29
CA LEU A 30 38.36 -37.14 -9.01
C LEU A 30 37.39 -36.72 -10.13
N ARG A 31 37.80 -36.94 -11.39
CA ARG A 31 36.93 -36.71 -12.56
C ARG A 31 35.69 -37.61 -12.55
N SER A 32 35.87 -38.88 -12.21
CA SER A 32 34.78 -39.86 -12.08
C SER A 32 33.80 -39.44 -10.98
N ASP A 33 34.30 -38.99 -9.83
CA ASP A 33 33.48 -38.51 -8.71
C ASP A 33 32.69 -37.23 -9.07
N ILE A 34 33.35 -36.32 -9.80
CA ILE A 34 32.70 -35.11 -10.31
C ILE A 34 31.54 -35.43 -11.28
N GLU A 35 31.75 -36.41 -12.16
CA GLU A 35 30.73 -36.88 -13.10
C GLU A 35 29.55 -37.55 -12.37
N GLU A 36 29.87 -38.36 -11.35
CA GLU A 36 28.80 -38.94 -10.50
C GLU A 36 28.00 -37.90 -9.75
N VAL A 37 28.68 -36.91 -9.16
CA VAL A 37 27.98 -35.77 -8.46
C VAL A 37 27.16 -34.95 -9.43
N LYS A 38 27.66 -34.65 -10.65
CA LYS A 38 26.88 -34.02 -11.71
C LYS A 38 25.64 -34.84 -12.05
N GLY A 39 25.76 -36.13 -12.24
CA GLY A 39 24.62 -37.01 -12.51
C GLY A 39 23.59 -37.07 -11.35
N ARG A 40 24.04 -36.93 -10.11
CA ARG A 40 23.17 -36.80 -8.94
C ARG A 40 22.45 -35.45 -8.93
N VAL A 41 23.17 -34.36 -9.17
CA VAL A 41 22.60 -32.99 -9.24
C VAL A 41 21.57 -32.88 -10.39
N GLU A 42 21.87 -33.44 -11.57
CA GLU A 42 20.93 -33.46 -12.69
C GLU A 42 19.67 -34.31 -12.38
N ARG A 43 19.82 -35.43 -11.69
CA ARG A 43 18.63 -36.21 -11.25
C ARG A 43 17.79 -35.46 -10.27
N VAL A 44 18.38 -34.78 -9.28
CA VAL A 44 17.66 -33.94 -8.31
C VAL A 44 17.04 -32.75 -9.00
N SER A 45 17.71 -32.07 -9.92
CA SER A 45 17.16 -30.93 -10.67
C SER A 45 16.01 -31.36 -11.60
N ARG A 46 16.08 -32.53 -12.24
CA ARG A 46 14.97 -33.08 -13.04
C ARG A 46 13.77 -33.47 -12.17
N HIS A 47 13.98 -33.93 -10.93
CA HIS A 47 12.90 -34.18 -9.98
C HIS A 47 12.29 -32.86 -9.46
N ALA A 48 13.10 -31.85 -9.21
CA ALA A 48 12.64 -30.52 -8.80
C ALA A 48 11.94 -29.75 -9.93
N GLY A 49 12.28 -30.02 -11.20
CA GLY A 49 11.68 -29.41 -12.37
C GLY A 49 10.43 -30.13 -12.94
N ARG A 50 10.04 -31.28 -12.40
CA ARG A 50 8.78 -31.91 -12.77
C ARG A 50 7.64 -31.26 -11.98
N PRO A 51 6.66 -30.60 -12.65
CA PRO A 51 5.44 -30.24 -11.96
C PRO A 51 4.81 -31.52 -11.40
N ALA A 52 4.51 -31.52 -10.10
CA ALA A 52 3.79 -32.61 -9.48
C ALA A 52 2.48 -32.81 -10.25
N LEU A 53 2.21 -34.02 -10.75
CA LEU A 53 0.98 -34.32 -11.48
C LEU A 53 -0.28 -34.15 -10.59
N ASP A 54 -0.10 -34.04 -9.29
CA ASP A 54 -1.16 -33.89 -8.28
C ASP A 54 -1.48 -32.44 -7.93
N GLY A 55 -1.12 -31.42 -8.69
CA GLY A 55 -1.57 -30.05 -8.45
C GLY A 55 -1.33 -29.47 -7.02
N SER A 56 -0.81 -30.24 -6.08
CA SER A 56 -0.44 -29.77 -4.75
C SER A 56 1.00 -29.26 -4.79
N ALA A 57 1.19 -27.95 -4.74
CA ALA A 57 2.49 -27.39 -4.38
C ALA A 57 2.98 -28.11 -3.12
N ALA A 58 4.23 -28.62 -3.17
CA ALA A 58 4.80 -29.30 -2.00
C ALA A 58 4.78 -28.33 -0.83
N ILE A 59 3.87 -28.57 0.12
CA ILE A 59 3.72 -27.73 1.32
C ILE A 59 5.05 -27.76 2.06
N SER A 60 5.61 -26.58 2.35
CA SER A 60 6.90 -26.50 3.06
C SER A 60 6.79 -27.15 4.43
N PRO A 61 7.85 -27.85 4.91
CA PRO A 61 7.83 -28.48 6.23
C PRO A 61 7.61 -27.46 7.35
N GLU A 62 8.02 -26.21 7.14
CA GLU A 62 7.79 -25.09 8.05
C GLU A 62 6.28 -24.78 8.18
N LEU A 63 5.59 -24.75 7.05
CA LEU A 63 4.16 -24.50 7.01
C LEU A 63 3.37 -25.64 7.68
N LYS A 64 3.72 -26.90 7.41
CA LYS A 64 3.11 -28.06 8.09
C LYS A 64 3.34 -28.04 9.59
N GLY A 65 4.56 -27.75 10.06
CA GLY A 65 4.87 -27.63 11.49
C GLY A 65 4.08 -26.50 12.16
N PHE A 66 3.88 -25.40 11.48
CA PHE A 66 3.09 -24.28 11.99
C PHE A 66 1.59 -24.60 12.02
N VAL A 67 1.01 -25.10 10.93
CA VAL A 67 -0.42 -25.38 10.84
C VAL A 67 -0.82 -26.60 11.68
N ASP A 68 -0.23 -27.76 11.43
CA ASP A 68 -0.61 -29.01 12.09
C ASP A 68 -0.05 -29.10 13.53
N GLY A 69 1.19 -28.61 13.75
CA GLY A 69 1.82 -28.64 15.06
C GLY A 69 1.29 -27.57 16.01
N TYR A 70 1.36 -26.29 15.59
CA TYR A 70 1.02 -25.18 16.47
C TYR A 70 -0.45 -24.77 16.42
N LEU A 71 -1.00 -24.46 15.23
CA LEU A 71 -2.39 -23.97 15.15
C LEU A 71 -3.41 -25.01 15.55
N ARG A 72 -3.25 -26.27 15.11
CA ARG A 72 -4.19 -27.36 15.45
C ARG A 72 -3.94 -27.92 16.85
N LEU A 73 -2.71 -28.35 17.14
CA LEU A 73 -2.39 -29.12 18.35
C LEU A 73 -1.77 -28.29 19.49
N GLY A 74 -1.39 -27.03 19.25
CA GLY A 74 -0.76 -26.17 20.26
C GLY A 74 0.66 -26.59 20.65
N ARG A 75 1.36 -27.40 19.84
CA ARG A 75 2.72 -27.85 20.11
C ARG A 75 3.72 -26.74 19.82
N THR A 76 4.45 -26.29 20.85
CA THR A 76 5.43 -25.20 20.73
C THR A 76 6.87 -25.67 20.52
N GLY A 77 7.13 -26.99 20.69
CA GLY A 77 8.48 -27.56 20.68
C GLY A 77 9.16 -27.53 19.31
N GLU A 78 8.41 -27.70 18.22
CA GLU A 78 8.95 -27.81 16.86
C GLU A 78 9.19 -26.42 16.22
N LEU A 79 8.51 -25.38 16.69
CA LEU A 79 8.61 -24.01 16.16
C LEU A 79 9.91 -23.29 16.55
N LYS A 80 10.55 -23.69 17.66
CA LYS A 80 11.82 -23.10 18.10
C LYS A 80 12.99 -23.36 17.13
N SER A 81 12.88 -24.41 16.32
CA SER A 81 13.92 -24.75 15.33
C SER A 81 13.70 -24.06 13.97
N VAL A 82 12.47 -23.62 13.69
CA VAL A 82 12.04 -23.11 12.38
C VAL A 82 11.97 -21.58 12.33
N THR A 83 11.53 -20.94 13.40
CA THR A 83 11.45 -19.48 13.48
C THR A 83 12.26 -18.99 14.66
N GLY A 84 13.48 -18.51 14.44
CA GLY A 84 14.34 -17.92 15.47
C GLY A 84 13.79 -16.64 16.13
N LEU A 85 12.51 -16.33 15.97
CA LEU A 85 11.81 -15.14 16.45
C LEU A 85 10.61 -15.55 17.31
N VAL A 86 10.89 -15.82 18.57
CA VAL A 86 9.85 -15.83 19.60
C VAL A 86 9.62 -14.37 19.99
N ALA A 87 8.44 -13.81 19.68
CA ALA A 87 8.06 -12.52 20.23
C ALA A 87 7.99 -12.62 21.77
N GLY A 88 8.47 -11.60 22.49
CA GLY A 88 8.47 -11.57 23.95
C GLY A 88 7.09 -11.77 24.60
N ASP A 89 6.02 -11.66 23.85
CA ASP A 89 4.62 -11.77 24.29
C ASP A 89 3.97 -13.14 23.96
N GLY A 90 4.77 -14.16 23.62
CA GLY A 90 4.26 -15.54 23.40
C GLY A 90 3.63 -15.81 22.03
N GLY A 91 3.57 -14.85 21.12
CA GLY A 91 3.13 -15.04 19.74
C GLY A 91 4.25 -15.58 18.83
N TYR A 92 3.89 -16.36 17.80
CA TYR A 92 4.84 -16.86 16.82
C TYR A 92 4.71 -16.10 15.51
N ALA A 93 5.84 -15.82 14.86
CA ALA A 93 5.86 -15.24 13.54
C ALA A 93 5.21 -16.19 12.53
N VAL A 94 4.34 -15.65 11.69
CA VAL A 94 3.64 -16.41 10.65
C VAL A 94 4.63 -16.82 9.57
N PRO A 95 4.57 -18.06 9.04
CA PRO A 95 5.33 -18.47 7.88
C PRO A 95 5.12 -17.52 6.70
N ARG A 96 6.16 -17.37 5.86
CA ARG A 96 6.13 -16.41 4.73
C ARG A 96 5.01 -16.70 3.73
N GLU A 97 4.63 -17.95 3.59
CA GLU A 97 3.56 -18.38 2.69
C GLU A 97 2.21 -17.82 3.15
N ILE A 98 1.86 -17.94 4.43
CA ILE A 98 0.60 -17.40 4.99
C ILE A 98 0.64 -15.87 4.97
N ASP A 99 1.76 -15.23 5.35
CA ASP A 99 1.90 -13.77 5.28
C ASP A 99 1.75 -13.25 3.84
N ALA A 100 2.25 -13.98 2.85
CA ALA A 100 2.07 -13.68 1.43
C ALA A 100 0.61 -13.83 0.97
N MET A 101 -0.11 -14.86 1.45
CA MET A 101 -1.54 -15.05 1.18
C MET A 101 -2.35 -13.89 1.77
N ILE A 102 -2.13 -13.56 3.03
CA ILE A 102 -2.76 -12.40 3.69
C ILE A 102 -2.48 -11.11 2.92
N ALA A 103 -1.22 -10.87 2.52
CA ALA A 103 -0.85 -9.66 1.78
C ALA A 103 -1.49 -9.58 0.39
N ALA A 104 -1.64 -10.71 -0.31
CA ALA A 104 -2.32 -10.79 -1.60
C ALA A 104 -3.81 -10.49 -1.46
N GLN A 105 -4.47 -11.09 -0.47
CA GLN A 105 -5.87 -10.85 -0.14
C GLN A 105 -6.12 -9.38 0.26
N LEU A 106 -5.31 -8.83 1.14
CA LEU A 106 -5.36 -7.42 1.56
C LEU A 106 -5.31 -6.46 0.38
N LYS A 107 -4.45 -6.74 -0.62
CA LYS A 107 -4.35 -5.92 -1.83
C LYS A 107 -5.63 -5.97 -2.68
N THR A 108 -6.31 -7.10 -2.66
CA THR A 108 -7.56 -7.30 -3.42
C THR A 108 -8.75 -6.65 -2.73
N ILE A 109 -8.83 -6.75 -1.39
CA ILE A 109 -9.99 -6.31 -0.61
C ILE A 109 -9.87 -4.83 -0.22
N SER A 110 -8.66 -4.33 0.15
CA SER A 110 -8.45 -2.95 0.56
C SER A 110 -8.22 -2.02 -0.65
N PRO A 111 -9.20 -1.16 -1.01
CA PRO A 111 -9.10 -0.34 -2.22
C PRO A 111 -7.93 0.65 -2.15
N ILE A 112 -7.72 1.34 -1.04
CA ILE A 112 -6.64 2.32 -0.90
C ILE A 112 -5.26 1.67 -0.97
N ARG A 113 -5.10 0.48 -0.38
CA ARG A 113 -3.83 -0.28 -0.45
C ARG A 113 -3.44 -0.66 -1.90
N SER A 114 -4.42 -0.87 -2.78
CA SER A 114 -4.17 -1.23 -4.18
C SER A 114 -3.50 -0.12 -4.98
N VAL A 115 -3.73 1.14 -4.61
CA VAL A 115 -3.26 2.33 -5.34
C VAL A 115 -2.21 3.15 -4.58
N ALA A 116 -2.10 3.02 -3.26
CA ALA A 116 -1.14 3.72 -2.41
C ALA A 116 0.27 3.10 -2.46
N GLN A 117 1.26 3.84 -1.98
CA GLN A 117 2.63 3.32 -1.81
C GLN A 117 2.75 2.54 -0.51
N VAL A 118 2.97 1.23 -0.59
CA VAL A 118 3.24 0.38 0.58
C VAL A 118 4.74 0.22 0.77
N VAL A 119 5.24 0.50 1.99
CA VAL A 119 6.64 0.36 2.38
C VAL A 119 6.74 -0.54 3.60
N GLN A 120 7.54 -1.60 3.47
CA GLN A 120 7.82 -2.50 4.58
C GLN A 120 9.02 -1.98 5.39
N THR A 121 8.88 -1.90 6.72
CA THR A 121 9.94 -1.48 7.62
C THR A 121 10.27 -2.58 8.63
N GLY A 122 11.56 -2.73 8.94
CA GLY A 122 12.02 -3.62 10.02
C GLY A 122 12.14 -2.92 11.37
N THR A 123 12.05 -1.58 11.39
CA THR A 123 12.23 -0.75 12.59
C THR A 123 10.89 -0.33 13.20
N ALA A 124 10.92 0.18 14.42
CA ALA A 124 9.73 0.63 15.15
C ALA A 124 9.06 1.87 14.54
N GLY A 125 9.78 2.64 13.71
CA GLY A 125 9.25 3.83 13.04
C GLY A 125 9.81 3.99 11.64
N TYR A 126 9.03 4.58 10.75
CA TYR A 126 9.41 4.95 9.40
C TYR A 126 9.51 6.47 9.31
N ARG A 127 10.58 6.98 8.70
CA ARG A 127 10.79 8.41 8.47
C ARG A 127 11.17 8.63 7.03
N LYS A 128 10.55 9.61 6.38
CA LYS A 128 10.86 10.02 5.01
C LYS A 128 11.07 11.52 4.94
N LEU A 129 12.21 11.94 4.39
CA LEU A 129 12.46 13.32 4.08
C LEU A 129 11.90 13.63 2.68
N ILE A 130 11.13 14.71 2.60
CA ILE A 130 10.57 15.22 1.34
C ILE A 130 11.06 16.63 1.15
N THR A 131 11.48 16.92 -0.07
CA THR A 131 11.86 18.24 -0.47
C THR A 131 10.60 19.05 -0.78
N ASN A 132 10.35 20.09 0.03
CA ASN A 132 9.36 21.10 -0.32
C ASN A 132 10.07 22.13 -1.22
N SER A 133 9.98 21.89 -2.53
CA SER A 133 10.76 22.64 -3.51
C SER A 133 10.22 24.05 -3.69
N THR A 134 10.95 25.01 -3.18
CA THR A 134 10.86 26.42 -3.58
C THR A 134 12.17 26.92 -4.15
N ALA A 135 13.02 25.99 -4.65
CA ALA A 135 14.24 26.39 -5.32
C ALA A 135 13.90 27.18 -6.58
N ASN A 136 14.37 28.44 -6.64
CA ASN A 136 14.18 29.29 -7.81
C ASN A 136 15.43 29.23 -8.68
N SER A 137 15.24 29.09 -9.99
CA SER A 137 16.27 29.29 -11.00
C SER A 137 16.02 30.59 -11.75
N GLY A 138 17.05 31.29 -12.09
CA GLY A 138 16.95 32.53 -12.86
C GLY A 138 17.78 32.49 -14.14
N TRP A 139 17.33 33.21 -15.15
CA TRP A 139 18.09 33.47 -16.36
C TRP A 139 18.87 34.77 -16.21
N THR A 140 20.14 34.79 -16.57
CA THR A 140 20.97 35.98 -16.54
C THR A 140 21.76 36.10 -17.82
N SER A 141 22.12 37.35 -18.18
CA SER A 141 23.06 37.62 -19.26
C SER A 141 24.49 37.28 -18.82
N GLU A 142 25.44 37.29 -19.76
CA GLU A 142 26.84 36.95 -19.51
C GLU A 142 27.47 37.81 -18.40
N THR A 143 27.11 39.11 -18.34
CA THR A 143 27.60 40.11 -17.36
C THR A 143 26.59 40.42 -16.26
N GLY A 144 25.42 39.75 -16.24
CA GLY A 144 24.35 40.03 -15.28
C GLY A 144 24.65 39.53 -13.87
N VAL A 145 24.14 40.24 -12.87
CA VAL A 145 24.24 39.84 -11.46
C VAL A 145 23.46 38.53 -11.25
N ARG A 146 24.07 37.59 -10.53
CA ARG A 146 23.48 36.29 -10.17
C ARG A 146 23.07 36.33 -8.69
N PRO A 147 21.82 36.68 -8.39
CA PRO A 147 21.35 36.70 -7.01
C PRO A 147 21.33 35.29 -6.45
N GLU A 148 21.50 35.17 -5.14
CA GLU A 148 21.38 33.88 -4.43
C GLU A 148 19.98 33.27 -4.64
N THR A 149 19.94 32.01 -4.96
CA THR A 149 18.69 31.26 -5.15
C THR A 149 18.29 30.57 -3.85
N LEU A 150 16.96 30.52 -3.59
CA LEU A 150 16.44 29.86 -2.40
C LEU A 150 16.78 28.36 -2.40
N THR A 151 17.31 27.89 -1.29
CA THR A 151 17.59 26.47 -1.08
C THR A 151 16.29 25.71 -0.73
N SER A 152 16.12 24.52 -1.28
CA SER A 152 14.98 23.66 -0.95
C SER A 152 14.94 23.33 0.55
N LYS A 153 13.76 23.43 1.15
CA LYS A 153 13.52 23.00 2.53
C LYS A 153 13.12 21.53 2.57
N PHE A 154 13.64 20.80 3.54
CA PHE A 154 13.26 19.42 3.78
C PHE A 154 12.19 19.36 4.87
N ASN A 155 11.13 18.61 4.61
CA ASN A 155 10.12 18.25 5.61
C ASN A 155 10.25 16.76 5.92
N GLU A 156 10.25 16.44 7.20
CA GLU A 156 10.23 15.05 7.68
C GLU A 156 8.77 14.59 7.81
N ILE A 157 8.45 13.45 7.23
CA ILE A 157 7.16 12.79 7.39
C ILE A 157 7.36 11.52 8.18
N VAL A 158 6.64 11.41 9.29
CA VAL A 158 6.64 10.26 10.20
C VAL A 158 5.20 9.74 10.29
N PRO A 159 4.83 8.71 9.50
CA PRO A 159 3.48 8.14 9.58
C PRO A 159 3.20 7.61 10.96
N PRO A 160 2.08 8.02 11.60
CA PRO A 160 1.68 7.44 12.88
C PRO A 160 1.40 5.95 12.72
N MET A 161 2.02 5.15 13.59
CA MET A 161 1.89 3.69 13.59
C MET A 161 0.86 3.27 14.63
N GLY A 162 -0.02 2.36 14.24
CA GLY A 162 -0.98 1.69 15.12
C GLY A 162 -0.76 0.18 15.12
N GLU A 163 -1.27 -0.49 16.13
CA GLU A 163 -1.35 -1.93 16.19
C GLU A 163 -2.75 -2.37 15.77
N LEU A 164 -2.82 -3.10 14.68
CA LEU A 164 -4.04 -3.71 14.16
C LEU A 164 -4.10 -5.13 14.68
N TYR A 165 -5.26 -5.54 15.20
CA TYR A 165 -5.48 -6.90 15.67
C TYR A 165 -6.75 -7.50 15.09
N SER A 166 -6.77 -8.83 14.97
CA SER A 166 -7.93 -9.64 14.65
C SER A 166 -7.93 -10.86 15.53
N ASN A 167 -9.08 -11.31 15.97
CA ASN A 167 -9.21 -12.43 16.90
C ASN A 167 -10.30 -13.41 16.45
N PRO A 168 -10.15 -14.08 15.27
CA PRO A 168 -11.09 -15.10 14.83
C PRO A 168 -11.08 -16.30 15.79
N SER A 169 -12.24 -16.95 15.95
CA SER A 169 -12.42 -18.11 16.79
C SER A 169 -12.93 -19.31 16.01
N ALA A 170 -12.38 -20.49 16.29
CA ALA A 170 -12.83 -21.76 15.73
C ALA A 170 -13.20 -22.73 16.84
N SER A 171 -14.19 -23.62 16.62
CA SER A 171 -14.50 -24.67 17.57
C SER A 171 -13.43 -25.76 17.53
N GLN A 172 -13.19 -26.44 18.67
CA GLN A 172 -12.23 -27.53 18.73
C GLN A 172 -12.63 -28.68 17.78
N ALA A 173 -13.93 -28.96 17.62
CA ALA A 173 -14.43 -29.98 16.70
C ALA A 173 -14.07 -29.65 15.22
N MET A 174 -14.13 -28.38 14.84
CA MET A 174 -13.72 -27.91 13.50
C MET A 174 -12.22 -28.07 13.27
N LEU A 175 -11.41 -27.86 14.31
CA LEU A 175 -9.95 -28.02 14.24
C LEU A 175 -9.54 -29.50 14.17
N ASP A 176 -10.34 -30.39 14.78
CA ASP A 176 -10.08 -31.84 14.78
C ASP A 176 -10.50 -32.49 13.45
N ASP A 177 -11.30 -31.78 12.62
CA ASP A 177 -11.68 -32.28 11.29
C ASP A 177 -10.50 -32.14 10.32
N ALA A 178 -10.00 -33.30 9.86
CA ALA A 178 -8.87 -33.35 8.92
C ALA A 178 -9.21 -32.79 7.52
N GLY A 179 -10.50 -32.71 7.16
CA GLY A 179 -10.97 -32.16 5.87
C GLY A 179 -11.05 -30.63 5.85
N PHE A 180 -10.93 -29.98 7.00
CA PHE A 180 -11.01 -28.52 7.10
C PHE A 180 -9.65 -27.85 6.81
N ASP A 181 -9.60 -27.01 5.79
CA ASP A 181 -8.42 -26.19 5.47
C ASP A 181 -8.33 -24.98 6.41
N LEU A 182 -7.71 -25.21 7.56
CA LEU A 182 -7.50 -24.20 8.60
C LEU A 182 -6.64 -23.05 8.11
N GLU A 183 -5.66 -23.32 7.26
CA GLU A 183 -4.71 -22.33 6.77
C GLU A 183 -5.40 -21.30 5.88
N ALA A 184 -6.10 -21.76 4.84
CA ALA A 184 -6.82 -20.89 3.92
C ALA A 184 -7.92 -20.11 4.64
N TRP A 185 -8.69 -20.76 5.52
CA TRP A 185 -9.72 -20.10 6.30
C TRP A 185 -9.15 -18.99 7.20
N LEU A 186 -8.09 -19.30 7.96
CA LEU A 186 -7.50 -18.34 8.89
C LEU A 186 -6.88 -17.13 8.16
N ALA A 187 -6.20 -17.40 7.03
CA ALA A 187 -5.63 -16.36 6.21
C ALA A 187 -6.70 -15.43 5.62
N ASP A 188 -7.81 -15.99 5.14
CA ASP A 188 -8.93 -15.24 4.56
C ASP A 188 -9.64 -14.39 5.61
N GLU A 189 -9.94 -14.97 6.78
CA GLU A 189 -10.62 -14.29 7.89
C GLU A 189 -9.78 -13.12 8.43
N ILE A 190 -8.48 -13.35 8.69
CA ILE A 190 -7.57 -12.31 9.15
C ILE A 190 -7.43 -11.22 8.09
N ALA A 191 -7.28 -11.59 6.81
CA ALA A 191 -7.14 -10.63 5.72
C ALA A 191 -8.40 -9.77 5.57
N THR A 192 -9.58 -10.35 5.67
CA THR A 192 -10.86 -9.65 5.56
C THR A 192 -11.03 -8.63 6.69
N GLU A 193 -10.80 -9.04 7.94
CA GLU A 193 -10.88 -8.13 9.09
C GLU A 193 -9.82 -7.03 9.04
N PHE A 194 -8.59 -7.36 8.67
CA PHE A 194 -7.54 -6.38 8.50
C PHE A 194 -7.86 -5.40 7.37
N ALA A 195 -8.34 -5.86 6.23
CA ALA A 195 -8.69 -5.00 5.10
C ALA A 195 -9.79 -4.02 5.46
N ARG A 196 -10.82 -4.45 6.19
CA ARG A 196 -11.91 -3.61 6.66
C ARG A 196 -11.40 -2.51 7.60
N ALA A 197 -10.60 -2.88 8.59
CA ALA A 197 -10.06 -1.93 9.56
C ALA A 197 -9.04 -0.96 8.93
N GLU A 198 -8.16 -1.46 8.05
CA GLU A 198 -7.20 -0.64 7.31
C GLU A 198 -7.90 0.35 6.37
N GLY A 199 -8.92 -0.10 5.61
CA GLY A 199 -9.69 0.75 4.69
C GLY A 199 -10.28 1.95 5.40
N ALA A 200 -10.99 1.71 6.50
CA ALA A 200 -11.56 2.76 7.33
C ALA A 200 -10.49 3.71 7.90
N ALA A 201 -9.35 3.17 8.37
CA ALA A 201 -8.27 3.95 8.95
C ALA A 201 -7.52 4.81 7.92
N PHE A 202 -7.30 4.32 6.70
CA PHE A 202 -6.60 5.11 5.66
C PHE A 202 -7.45 6.27 5.14
N ILE A 203 -8.77 6.19 5.24
CA ILE A 203 -9.69 7.25 4.84
C ILE A 203 -9.97 8.19 6.01
N ASN A 204 -10.42 7.68 7.16
CA ASN A 204 -10.96 8.46 8.27
C ASN A 204 -10.15 8.39 9.57
N GLY A 205 -9.02 7.67 9.59
CA GLY A 205 -8.24 7.46 10.82
C GLY A 205 -7.67 8.75 11.40
N THR A 206 -7.72 8.88 12.73
CA THR A 206 -7.33 10.09 13.46
C THR A 206 -5.82 10.30 13.56
N GLY A 207 -5.01 9.25 13.36
CA GLY A 207 -3.56 9.29 13.56
C GLY A 207 -3.12 9.05 15.00
N THR A 208 -4.04 8.71 15.92
CA THR A 208 -3.71 8.34 17.30
C THR A 208 -3.91 6.83 17.46
N ASN A 209 -2.83 6.10 17.69
CA ASN A 209 -2.81 4.63 17.72
C ASN A 209 -3.38 3.95 16.48
N GLN A 210 -3.46 4.68 15.36
CA GLN A 210 -3.94 4.20 14.07
C GLN A 210 -3.36 5.09 12.96
N PRO A 211 -3.38 4.65 11.67
CA PRO A 211 -2.98 5.48 10.55
C PRO A 211 -3.73 6.81 10.51
N LYS A 212 -3.11 7.85 9.96
CA LYS A 212 -3.77 9.13 9.70
C LYS A 212 -4.43 9.09 8.33
N GLY A 213 -5.76 9.08 8.31
CA GLY A 213 -6.56 9.09 7.09
C GLY A 213 -6.40 10.40 6.29
N PHE A 214 -6.52 10.32 4.97
CA PHE A 214 -6.35 11.51 4.13
C PHE A 214 -7.52 12.51 4.27
N LEU A 215 -8.70 12.09 4.74
CA LEU A 215 -9.81 13.01 5.02
C LEU A 215 -9.65 13.78 6.35
N GLN A 216 -8.76 13.32 7.25
CA GLN A 216 -8.45 14.00 8.51
C GLN A 216 -7.31 15.01 8.39
N VAL A 217 -6.83 15.22 7.18
CA VAL A 217 -5.84 16.26 6.89
C VAL A 217 -6.55 17.59 6.71
N PRO A 218 -5.99 18.73 7.19
CA PRO A 218 -6.57 20.05 6.93
C PRO A 218 -6.80 20.30 5.45
N THR A 219 -7.91 20.95 5.11
CA THR A 219 -8.27 21.24 3.71
C THR A 219 -8.43 22.73 3.46
N ALA A 220 -8.03 23.21 2.29
CA ALA A 220 -8.15 24.61 1.89
C ALA A 220 -8.61 24.75 0.43
N LEU A 221 -9.25 25.89 0.10
CA LEU A 221 -9.62 26.26 -1.27
C LEU A 221 -8.43 26.81 -2.07
N THR A 222 -7.36 27.20 -1.39
CA THR A 222 -6.18 27.83 -2.00
C THR A 222 -5.43 26.87 -2.92
N THR A 223 -4.86 27.42 -3.99
CA THR A 223 -4.09 26.66 -4.97
C THR A 223 -2.76 26.17 -4.38
N ASP A 224 -2.11 25.24 -5.05
CA ASP A 224 -0.84 24.63 -4.63
C ASP A 224 0.30 25.66 -4.47
N ALA A 225 0.22 26.79 -5.18
CA ALA A 225 1.25 27.84 -5.10
C ALA A 225 1.25 28.60 -3.76
N THR A 226 0.10 28.68 -3.09
CA THR A 226 -0.08 29.50 -1.86
C THR A 226 -0.42 28.66 -0.64
N ARG A 227 -0.74 27.38 -0.84
CA ARG A 227 -1.17 26.48 0.23
C ARG A 227 0.01 25.99 1.06
N ALA A 228 -0.20 25.91 2.38
CA ALA A 228 0.77 25.32 3.29
C ALA A 228 0.94 23.81 3.00
N PHE A 229 2.19 23.32 3.03
CA PHE A 229 2.48 21.89 2.91
C PHE A 229 1.72 21.08 3.98
N GLY A 230 1.21 19.91 3.60
CA GLY A 230 0.42 19.05 4.49
C GLY A 230 -1.05 19.44 4.60
N THR A 231 -1.53 20.42 3.81
CA THR A 231 -2.96 20.74 3.67
C THR A 231 -3.43 20.27 2.30
N LEU A 232 -4.58 19.62 2.19
CA LEU A 232 -5.14 19.18 0.90
C LEU A 232 -5.98 20.30 0.27
N GLN A 233 -5.93 20.41 -1.05
CA GLN A 233 -6.85 21.30 -1.77
C GLN A 233 -8.21 20.65 -1.94
N HIS A 234 -9.27 21.41 -1.68
CA HIS A 234 -10.61 21.00 -2.05
C HIS A 234 -11.26 21.98 -3.03
N THR A 235 -12.08 21.45 -3.92
CA THR A 235 -13.00 22.19 -4.77
C THR A 235 -14.40 22.09 -4.14
N VAL A 236 -15.23 23.13 -4.26
CA VAL A 236 -16.58 23.10 -3.72
C VAL A 236 -17.60 22.83 -4.82
N THR A 237 -18.68 22.14 -4.49
CA THR A 237 -19.76 21.85 -5.45
C THR A 237 -20.59 23.07 -5.82
N GLY A 238 -20.68 24.08 -4.97
CA GLY A 238 -21.58 25.23 -5.14
C GLY A 238 -22.98 25.02 -4.60
N ASN A 239 -23.26 23.84 -4.03
CA ASN A 239 -24.53 23.51 -3.39
C ASN A 239 -24.29 23.10 -1.93
N ALA A 240 -25.18 23.48 -1.01
CA ALA A 240 -25.03 23.25 0.42
C ALA A 240 -25.14 21.77 0.82
N SER A 241 -25.90 20.95 0.11
CA SER A 241 -26.28 19.60 0.51
C SER A 241 -26.10 18.53 -0.59
N GLY A 242 -25.65 18.93 -1.78
CA GLY A 242 -25.51 18.01 -2.90
C GLY A 242 -24.66 18.55 -4.05
N PHE A 243 -24.86 17.99 -5.22
CA PHE A 243 -24.25 18.49 -6.44
C PHE A 243 -25.05 19.68 -6.99
N ASP A 244 -24.38 20.58 -7.69
CA ASP A 244 -24.97 21.74 -8.36
C ASP A 244 -25.75 21.31 -9.61
N THR A 245 -26.35 22.29 -10.32
CA THR A 245 -27.09 22.10 -11.60
C THR A 245 -26.21 21.62 -12.75
N ALA A 246 -24.91 21.90 -12.70
CA ALA A 246 -23.90 21.44 -13.67
C ALA A 246 -22.77 20.69 -12.94
N PRO A 247 -23.03 19.50 -12.38
CA PRO A 247 -22.07 18.77 -11.54
C PRO A 247 -20.85 18.28 -12.32
N GLU A 248 -20.96 18.06 -13.62
CA GLU A 248 -19.91 17.67 -14.52
C GLU A 248 -18.77 18.69 -14.57
N MET A 249 -19.12 20.00 -14.54
CA MET A 249 -18.12 21.07 -14.55
C MET A 249 -17.24 21.00 -13.30
N LYS A 250 -17.82 20.64 -12.14
CA LYS A 250 -17.07 20.51 -10.88
C LYS A 250 -16.11 19.32 -10.89
N LEU A 251 -16.49 18.24 -11.57
CA LEU A 251 -15.58 17.10 -11.77
C LEU A 251 -14.42 17.46 -12.72
N ILE A 252 -14.70 18.24 -13.77
CA ILE A 252 -13.67 18.76 -14.67
C ILE A 252 -12.73 19.71 -13.91
N ASP A 253 -13.27 20.64 -13.12
CA ASP A 253 -12.48 21.54 -12.27
C ASP A 253 -11.60 20.77 -11.30
N LEU A 254 -12.11 19.71 -10.70
CA LEU A 254 -11.34 18.83 -9.80
C LEU A 254 -10.17 18.18 -10.52
N VAL A 255 -10.39 17.62 -11.72
CA VAL A 255 -9.33 17.00 -12.53
C VAL A 255 -8.26 18.04 -12.91
N HIS A 256 -8.68 19.24 -13.32
CA HIS A 256 -7.75 20.29 -13.75
C HIS A 256 -7.07 21.01 -12.59
N SER A 257 -7.58 20.93 -11.37
CA SER A 257 -6.89 21.41 -10.17
C SER A 257 -5.62 20.60 -9.86
N LEU A 258 -5.55 19.34 -10.36
CA LEU A 258 -4.37 18.50 -10.20
C LEU A 258 -3.31 18.83 -11.26
N ARG A 259 -2.05 19.02 -10.85
CA ARG A 259 -0.92 19.28 -11.76
C ARG A 259 -0.73 18.10 -12.73
N ALA A 260 -0.29 18.40 -13.96
CA ALA A 260 -0.11 17.40 -15.01
C ALA A 260 0.81 16.24 -14.58
N ALA A 261 1.85 16.51 -13.79
CA ALA A 261 2.77 15.50 -13.28
C ALA A 261 2.09 14.43 -12.40
N HIS A 262 1.03 14.79 -11.68
CA HIS A 262 0.29 13.87 -10.81
C HIS A 262 -0.94 13.25 -11.49
N ARG A 263 -1.34 13.73 -12.69
CA ARG A 263 -2.48 13.15 -13.42
C ARG A 263 -2.19 11.75 -13.96
N GLN A 264 -0.93 11.45 -14.26
CA GLN A 264 -0.54 10.11 -14.66
C GLN A 264 -0.68 9.14 -13.48
N GLY A 265 -1.53 8.15 -13.62
CA GLY A 265 -1.85 7.21 -12.54
C GLY A 265 -2.79 7.75 -11.47
N ALA A 266 -3.47 8.87 -11.75
CA ALA A 266 -4.53 9.38 -10.88
C ALA A 266 -5.78 8.51 -10.96
N VAL A 267 -6.50 8.40 -9.83
CA VAL A 267 -7.73 7.64 -9.69
C VAL A 267 -8.78 8.47 -8.96
N PHE A 268 -10.05 8.23 -9.28
CA PHE A 268 -11.17 8.71 -8.47
C PHE A 268 -11.43 7.71 -7.35
N VAL A 269 -11.66 8.20 -6.14
CA VAL A 269 -12.05 7.38 -4.98
C VAL A 269 -13.37 7.91 -4.45
N MET A 270 -14.38 7.05 -4.38
CA MET A 270 -15.73 7.37 -3.87
C MET A 270 -16.45 6.11 -3.44
N ASN A 271 -17.51 6.24 -2.66
CA ASN A 271 -18.36 5.11 -2.29
C ASN A 271 -19.39 4.77 -3.41
N THR A 272 -19.99 3.60 -3.34
CA THR A 272 -20.98 3.10 -4.31
C THR A 272 -22.18 4.03 -4.44
N LYS A 273 -22.67 4.66 -3.36
CA LYS A 273 -23.80 5.62 -3.40
C LYS A 273 -23.45 6.88 -4.18
N THR A 274 -22.25 7.44 -3.92
CA THR A 274 -21.75 8.60 -4.66
C THR A 274 -21.54 8.27 -6.13
N LEU A 275 -20.99 7.09 -6.42
CA LEU A 275 -20.82 6.60 -7.77
C LEU A 275 -22.15 6.49 -8.51
N ALA A 276 -23.17 5.94 -7.85
CA ALA A 276 -24.52 5.87 -8.40
C ALA A 276 -25.12 7.26 -8.67
N ALA A 277 -24.83 8.25 -7.81
CA ALA A 277 -25.25 9.64 -8.02
C ALA A 277 -24.56 10.27 -9.23
N VAL A 278 -23.25 10.06 -9.38
CA VAL A 278 -22.45 10.54 -10.52
C VAL A 278 -22.90 9.90 -11.84
N ARG A 279 -23.24 8.61 -11.82
CA ARG A 279 -23.78 7.91 -13.02
C ARG A 279 -25.13 8.45 -13.47
N LYS A 280 -25.91 9.07 -12.58
CA LYS A 280 -27.22 9.69 -12.90
C LYS A 280 -27.10 11.09 -13.49
N PHE A 281 -25.90 11.66 -13.61
CA PHE A 281 -25.74 12.98 -14.23
C PHE A 281 -26.15 12.93 -15.70
N LYS A 282 -26.94 13.92 -16.10
CA LYS A 282 -27.51 14.06 -17.44
C LYS A 282 -27.07 15.38 -18.04
N ALA A 283 -26.83 15.36 -19.34
CA ALA A 283 -26.67 16.57 -20.13
C ALA A 283 -28.02 17.30 -20.29
N ALA A 284 -27.99 18.51 -20.80
CA ALA A 284 -29.18 19.34 -21.01
C ALA A 284 -30.23 18.69 -21.95
N ASP A 285 -29.79 17.79 -22.81
CA ASP A 285 -30.64 16.99 -23.72
C ASP A 285 -31.25 15.74 -23.07
N GLY A 286 -30.92 15.47 -21.78
CA GLY A 286 -31.41 14.31 -21.03
C GLY A 286 -30.57 13.04 -21.20
N THR A 287 -29.51 13.06 -22.00
CA THR A 287 -28.58 11.92 -22.15
C THR A 287 -27.71 11.77 -20.91
N PHE A 288 -27.40 10.52 -20.52
CA PHE A 288 -26.45 10.28 -19.42
C PHE A 288 -25.03 10.66 -19.85
N LEU A 289 -24.37 11.46 -19.06
CA LEU A 289 -23.01 11.94 -19.31
C LEU A 289 -21.96 10.84 -19.18
N TRP A 290 -22.24 9.86 -18.36
CA TRP A 290 -21.35 8.73 -18.20
C TRP A 290 -22.03 7.41 -18.58
N GLN A 291 -21.56 6.82 -19.64
CA GLN A 291 -21.95 5.46 -20.05
C GLN A 291 -20.82 4.51 -19.64
N PRO A 292 -21.12 3.44 -18.89
CA PRO A 292 -20.13 2.39 -18.65
C PRO A 292 -19.70 1.78 -19.98
N GLY A 293 -18.41 1.43 -20.09
CA GLY A 293 -17.89 0.78 -21.31
C GLY A 293 -18.67 -0.49 -21.62
N ILE A 294 -19.02 -0.67 -22.89
CA ILE A 294 -19.77 -1.84 -23.40
C ILE A 294 -18.91 -3.12 -23.35
N TYR A 295 -17.60 -2.98 -23.19
CA TYR A 295 -16.69 -4.13 -23.12
C TYR A 295 -16.70 -4.77 -21.74
N GLU A 296 -16.93 -6.07 -21.67
CA GLU A 296 -16.76 -6.88 -20.46
C GLU A 296 -15.35 -6.70 -19.90
N ASN A 297 -15.25 -6.49 -18.56
CA ASN A 297 -14.00 -6.31 -17.82
C ASN A 297 -13.23 -4.99 -18.02
N ALA A 298 -13.78 -3.98 -18.70
CA ALA A 298 -13.16 -2.66 -18.69
C ALA A 298 -13.45 -1.98 -17.33
N PRO A 299 -12.42 -1.56 -16.55
CA PRO A 299 -12.66 -0.83 -15.32
C PRO A 299 -13.45 0.44 -15.59
N ALA A 300 -14.40 0.77 -14.71
CA ALA A 300 -15.19 1.99 -14.83
C ALA A 300 -14.27 3.21 -14.91
N ARG A 301 -14.39 4.02 -15.95
CA ARG A 301 -13.58 5.23 -16.13
C ARG A 301 -14.47 6.46 -16.16
N LEU A 302 -14.11 7.45 -15.34
CA LEU A 302 -14.74 8.75 -15.29
C LEU A 302 -13.75 9.79 -15.83
N LEU A 303 -14.13 10.55 -16.85
CA LEU A 303 -13.25 11.51 -17.55
C LEU A 303 -11.88 10.91 -17.97
N GLY A 304 -11.87 9.63 -18.35
CA GLY A 304 -10.65 8.91 -18.76
C GLY A 304 -9.83 8.29 -17.61
N TYR A 305 -10.16 8.55 -16.35
CA TYR A 305 -9.46 8.02 -15.17
C TYR A 305 -10.22 6.85 -14.54
N PRO A 306 -9.53 5.86 -13.98
CA PRO A 306 -10.18 4.75 -13.30
C PRO A 306 -10.89 5.23 -12.03
N VAL A 307 -11.99 4.55 -11.69
CA VAL A 307 -12.75 4.79 -10.46
C VAL A 307 -12.51 3.63 -9.52
N LEU A 308 -12.12 3.95 -8.30
CA LEU A 308 -11.93 3.03 -7.20
C LEU A 308 -13.08 3.18 -6.22
N GLU A 309 -13.82 2.10 -6.02
CA GLU A 309 -14.92 2.07 -5.06
C GLU A 309 -14.38 1.81 -3.66
N ALA A 310 -14.66 2.70 -2.72
CA ALA A 310 -14.27 2.60 -1.33
C ALA A 310 -15.47 2.97 -0.45
N GLU A 311 -16.07 1.97 0.20
CA GLU A 311 -17.29 2.16 0.98
C GLU A 311 -17.09 3.04 2.23
N ASP A 312 -15.85 3.12 2.72
CA ASP A 312 -15.48 3.97 3.86
C ASP A 312 -15.47 5.48 3.54
N MET A 313 -15.64 5.86 2.26
CA MET A 313 -15.80 7.26 1.87
C MET A 313 -17.18 7.79 2.32
N PRO A 314 -17.25 9.06 2.77
CA PRO A 314 -18.50 9.64 3.23
C PRO A 314 -19.54 9.74 2.10
N ASP A 315 -20.81 9.61 2.48
CA ASP A 315 -21.94 9.87 1.59
C ASP A 315 -22.01 11.36 1.19
N VAL A 316 -22.76 11.66 0.13
CA VAL A 316 -23.05 13.03 -0.30
C VAL A 316 -23.92 13.70 0.76
N ALA A 317 -23.34 14.58 1.55
CA ALA A 317 -23.99 15.33 2.61
C ALA A 317 -23.35 16.72 2.76
N ALA A 318 -24.01 17.63 3.46
CA ALA A 318 -23.49 18.98 3.71
C ALA A 318 -22.10 18.91 4.39
N ASN A 319 -21.15 19.67 3.86
CA ASN A 319 -19.74 19.72 4.30
C ASN A 319 -18.96 18.41 4.17
N ALA A 320 -19.53 17.34 3.61
CA ALA A 320 -18.83 16.08 3.36
C ALA A 320 -17.82 16.21 2.19
N LEU A 321 -16.89 15.26 2.16
CA LEU A 321 -15.86 15.11 1.12
C LEU A 321 -16.05 13.76 0.39
N PRO A 322 -17.12 13.60 -0.41
CA PRO A 322 -17.51 12.30 -0.96
C PRO A 322 -16.63 11.81 -2.09
N ILE A 323 -15.86 12.69 -2.73
CA ILE A 323 -15.00 12.33 -3.85
C ILE A 323 -13.58 12.83 -3.59
N ALA A 324 -12.62 11.92 -3.74
CA ALA A 324 -11.20 12.23 -3.80
C ALA A 324 -10.66 11.89 -5.20
N PHE A 325 -9.77 12.72 -5.73
CA PHE A 325 -9.10 12.51 -7.00
C PHE A 325 -7.62 12.78 -6.87
N GLY A 326 -6.79 11.88 -7.37
CA GLY A 326 -5.35 12.10 -7.33
C GLY A 326 -4.52 10.84 -7.55
N ASN A 327 -3.22 11.05 -7.53
CA ASN A 327 -2.25 9.96 -7.58
C ASN A 327 -1.90 9.51 -6.16
N PHE A 328 -2.62 8.51 -5.66
CA PHE A 328 -2.44 7.99 -4.29
C PHE A 328 -1.08 7.32 -4.09
N ARG A 329 -0.44 6.81 -5.15
CA ARG A 329 0.91 6.23 -5.07
C ARG A 329 1.95 7.25 -4.62
N ASN A 330 1.82 8.49 -5.09
CA ASN A 330 2.70 9.59 -4.70
C ASN A 330 2.16 10.34 -3.48
N GLY A 331 0.82 10.35 -3.32
CA GLY A 331 0.13 11.16 -2.32
C GLY A 331 -0.03 10.52 -0.96
N TYR A 332 -0.08 9.19 -0.86
CA TYR A 332 -0.33 8.48 0.40
C TYR A 332 0.65 7.34 0.62
N ILE A 333 1.25 7.29 1.79
CA ILE A 333 2.19 6.23 2.16
C ILE A 333 1.60 5.35 3.25
N ILE A 334 1.74 4.05 3.06
CA ILE A 334 1.41 3.02 4.04
C ILE A 334 2.73 2.40 4.50
N ALA A 335 3.07 2.55 5.77
CA ALA A 335 4.23 1.92 6.38
C ALA A 335 3.77 0.72 7.19
N GLU A 336 4.27 -0.47 6.88
CA GLU A 336 3.92 -1.69 7.60
C GLU A 336 5.16 -2.37 8.17
N ARG A 337 5.01 -2.95 9.36
CA ARG A 337 6.05 -3.80 9.93
C ARG A 337 5.95 -5.18 9.29
N LYS A 338 7.09 -5.73 8.91
CA LYS A 338 7.21 -6.92 8.06
C LYS A 338 6.62 -8.22 8.63
N VAL A 339 6.29 -8.29 9.91
CA VAL A 339 5.93 -9.54 10.58
C VAL A 339 4.53 -9.44 11.18
N THR A 340 3.60 -10.23 10.65
CA THR A 340 2.35 -10.56 11.31
C THR A 340 2.61 -11.65 12.34
N THR A 341 2.04 -11.55 13.52
CA THR A 341 2.17 -12.55 14.59
C THR A 341 0.80 -13.14 14.89
N ILE A 342 0.74 -14.46 15.09
CA ILE A 342 -0.48 -15.16 15.49
C ILE A 342 -0.24 -15.88 16.81
N LEU A 343 -1.12 -15.64 17.80
CA LEU A 343 -1.16 -16.32 19.06
C LEU A 343 -2.42 -17.20 19.15
N ARG A 344 -2.24 -18.49 19.39
CA ARG A 344 -3.33 -19.42 19.64
C ARG A 344 -3.71 -19.39 21.12
N ASP A 345 -4.97 -19.05 21.42
CA ASP A 345 -5.49 -19.00 22.80
C ASP A 345 -6.69 -19.96 22.97
N PRO A 346 -6.48 -21.15 23.56
CA PRO A 346 -7.53 -22.13 23.86
C PRO A 346 -8.17 -21.93 25.23
N TYR A 347 -7.75 -20.90 26.01
CA TYR A 347 -8.12 -20.79 27.43
C TYR A 347 -9.19 -19.75 27.71
N THR A 348 -9.18 -18.63 26.97
CA THR A 348 -10.01 -17.46 27.28
C THR A 348 -11.48 -17.69 26.95
N ASN A 349 -11.83 -18.41 25.88
CA ASN A 349 -13.21 -18.55 25.41
C ASN A 349 -13.57 -20.02 25.11
N LYS A 350 -13.69 -20.84 26.13
CA LYS A 350 -14.06 -22.26 25.98
C LYS A 350 -15.52 -22.42 25.53
N PRO A 351 -15.88 -23.29 24.57
CA PRO A 351 -15.08 -24.35 23.92
C PRO A 351 -14.37 -23.93 22.62
N TYR A 352 -14.24 -22.64 22.36
CA TYR A 352 -13.58 -22.11 21.17
C TYR A 352 -12.09 -21.86 21.40
N VAL A 353 -11.32 -21.97 20.31
CA VAL A 353 -9.91 -21.59 20.25
C VAL A 353 -9.81 -20.27 19.50
N ASN A 354 -9.26 -19.25 20.12
CA ASN A 354 -9.06 -17.95 19.50
C ASN A 354 -7.67 -17.88 18.84
N PHE A 355 -7.61 -17.19 17.68
CA PHE A 355 -6.37 -16.93 16.97
C PHE A 355 -6.11 -15.42 16.94
N TYR A 356 -5.37 -14.94 17.93
CA TYR A 356 -5.06 -13.53 18.06
C TYR A 356 -3.93 -13.15 17.08
N ALA A 357 -4.31 -12.51 15.99
CA ALA A 357 -3.38 -12.01 14.98
C ALA A 357 -3.12 -10.52 15.19
N THR A 358 -1.85 -10.11 15.15
CA THR A 358 -1.46 -8.70 15.27
C THR A 358 -0.52 -8.27 14.16
N LYS A 359 -0.68 -7.01 13.72
CA LYS A 359 0.18 -6.36 12.73
C LYS A 359 0.32 -4.88 13.08
N ARG A 360 1.52 -4.32 12.90
CA ARG A 360 1.72 -2.87 13.05
C ARG A 360 1.71 -2.20 11.71
N ILE A 361 0.82 -1.20 11.56
CA ILE A 361 0.63 -0.45 10.34
C ILE A 361 0.51 1.03 10.64
N GLY A 362 1.04 1.85 9.74
CA GLY A 362 0.93 3.30 9.78
C GLY A 362 0.56 3.84 8.42
N GLY A 363 0.02 5.05 8.39
CA GLY A 363 -0.30 5.72 7.14
C GLY A 363 -0.40 7.22 7.32
N GLN A 364 -0.01 7.96 6.28
CA GLN A 364 -0.10 9.41 6.25
C GLN A 364 -0.03 9.92 4.81
N VAL A 365 -0.58 11.11 4.57
CA VAL A 365 -0.38 11.83 3.32
C VAL A 365 1.09 12.20 3.18
N LEU A 366 1.68 11.77 2.05
CA LEU A 366 3.07 12.02 1.70
C LEU A 366 3.21 13.36 0.98
N ASP A 367 2.44 13.52 -0.10
CA ASP A 367 2.42 14.72 -0.93
C ASP A 367 1.00 15.28 -1.00
N SER A 368 0.82 16.48 -0.45
CA SER A 368 -0.47 17.17 -0.43
C SER A 368 -0.91 17.69 -1.82
N ASP A 369 0.02 17.83 -2.77
CA ASP A 369 -0.28 18.29 -4.12
C ASP A 369 -0.85 17.18 -5.00
N ALA A 370 -0.57 15.92 -4.64
CA ALA A 370 -0.97 14.74 -5.41
C ALA A 370 -2.43 14.32 -5.22
N ILE A 371 -3.14 14.83 -4.19
CA ILE A 371 -4.53 14.48 -3.87
C ILE A 371 -5.38 15.74 -3.79
N LYS A 372 -6.55 15.73 -4.42
CA LYS A 372 -7.56 16.79 -4.41
C LYS A 372 -8.89 16.22 -3.95
N LEU A 373 -9.69 17.03 -3.28
CA LEU A 373 -10.97 16.62 -2.70
C LEU A 373 -12.12 17.45 -3.29
N LEU A 374 -13.29 16.86 -3.43
CA LEU A 374 -14.53 17.57 -3.74
C LEU A 374 -15.35 17.70 -2.46
N LYS A 375 -15.63 18.93 -2.06
CA LYS A 375 -16.42 19.24 -0.86
C LYS A 375 -17.83 19.68 -1.23
N ILE A 376 -18.81 19.11 -0.57
CA ILE A 376 -20.20 19.56 -0.68
C ILE A 376 -20.39 20.81 0.18
N SER A 377 -20.30 21.97 -0.44
CA SER A 377 -20.55 23.25 0.23
C SER A 377 -20.81 24.37 -0.78
N LEU A 378 -21.43 25.45 -0.31
CA LEU A 378 -21.54 26.69 -1.07
C LEU A 378 -20.14 27.33 -1.26
N TYR A 379 -20.01 28.17 -2.27
CA TYR A 379 -18.86 29.07 -2.37
C TYR A 379 -18.87 30.01 -1.16
N CYS A 380 -17.99 29.80 -0.20
CA CYS A 380 -17.71 30.82 0.79
C CYS A 380 -16.77 31.82 0.14
N ALA A 381 -17.27 33.00 -0.22
CA ALA A 381 -16.42 34.12 -0.61
C ALA A 381 -15.52 34.45 0.59
N ALA A 382 -14.29 33.97 0.57
CA ALA A 382 -13.28 34.34 1.54
C ALA A 382 -12.96 35.83 1.32
N GLY A 383 -13.67 36.72 2.03
CA GLY A 383 -13.46 38.16 1.92
C GLY A 383 -14.58 39.07 2.42
N LEU A 384 -15.78 38.55 2.69
CA LEU A 384 -16.89 39.39 3.16
C LEU A 384 -17.54 38.85 4.46
N ALA A 385 -16.72 38.49 5.43
CA ALA A 385 -17.16 38.25 6.78
C ALA A 385 -16.83 39.51 7.61
N SER A 386 -17.69 40.52 7.55
CA SER A 386 -18.04 41.51 8.58
C SER A 386 -18.71 42.75 7.95
N ALA A 387 -19.90 42.57 7.35
CA ALA A 387 -20.86 43.63 7.26
C ALA A 387 -22.16 43.08 7.84
N SER A 388 -22.34 43.35 9.13
CA SER A 388 -23.59 43.20 9.84
C SER A 388 -24.72 43.87 9.05
N PRO A 389 -25.95 43.29 8.95
CA PRO A 389 -27.07 43.88 8.23
C PRO A 389 -27.77 44.99 9.06
N ALA A 390 -27.01 45.84 9.74
CA ALA A 390 -27.54 46.95 10.55
C ALA A 390 -27.06 48.28 10.01
N SER A 391 -27.33 48.62 8.75
CA SER A 391 -27.22 49.97 8.21
C SER A 391 -27.91 50.08 6.86
N ARG A 392 -29.20 49.74 6.82
CA ARG A 392 -30.12 50.21 5.78
C ARG A 392 -31.13 51.14 6.43
N ALA A 393 -30.67 52.30 6.84
CA ALA A 393 -31.55 53.44 7.13
C ALA A 393 -30.80 54.71 6.75
N ASN A 394 -31.43 55.49 5.90
CA ASN A 394 -31.10 56.84 5.46
C ASN A 394 -30.36 56.97 4.11
N PHE A 395 -31.12 56.79 3.02
CA PHE A 395 -30.96 57.65 1.87
C PHE A 395 -32.08 58.75 1.93
N PRO A 396 -31.74 60.05 1.87
CA PRO A 396 -32.79 61.10 1.78
C PRO A 396 -33.38 61.11 0.36
N GLU A 397 -34.72 61.12 0.30
CA GLU A 397 -35.48 61.38 -0.92
C GLU A 397 -35.05 62.66 -1.58
N ILE A 398 -34.65 62.63 -2.82
CA ILE A 398 -34.45 63.81 -3.64
C ILE A 398 -35.85 64.23 -4.14
N SER A 399 -36.39 65.27 -3.52
CA SER A 399 -37.59 65.96 -3.92
C SER A 399 -37.43 66.62 -5.28
N THR A 400 -38.11 66.12 -6.31
CA THR A 400 -38.26 66.83 -7.59
C THR A 400 -39.27 67.94 -7.41
N ARG A 401 -38.77 69.16 -7.27
CA ARG A 401 -39.65 70.39 -7.43
C ARG A 401 -39.77 70.65 -8.94
N SER A 402 -41.03 70.54 -9.39
CA SER A 402 -41.50 71.18 -10.60
C SER A 402 -41.78 72.69 -10.31
N THR A 403 -41.29 73.52 -11.15
CA THR A 403 -41.69 74.97 -11.21
C THR A 403 -41.92 75.38 -12.66
N PRO A 404 -42.71 76.42 -12.85
CA PRO A 404 -43.83 76.53 -13.81
C PRO A 404 -43.38 76.92 -15.22
#